data_f811c85a1d64f329cfa2056b8606e2d5
#
_entry.id   f811c85a1d64f329cfa2056b8606e2d5
#
_cell.length_a   1.000
_cell.length_b   1.000
_cell.length_c   1.000
_cell.angle_alpha   90.00
_cell.angle_beta   90.00
_cell.angle_gamma   90.00
#
_symmetry.space_group_name_H-M   'P 1'
#
loop_
_entity.id
_entity.type
_entity.pdbx_description
1 polymer ?
#
loop_
_entity_poly.entity_id
_entity_poly.type
_entity_poly.pdbx_seq_one_letter_code
_entity_poly.pdbx_strand_id
1 'polypeptide(L)'
;MRTPTDRGPISTTVNAAETGRGETRPTRRTLLKVAGAATLASAASVSVAHATPNGIRRDFDVIIVGAGLAGVTAARELRKKGKGVLLLEARDRIGGRTWTDTWHGSQIERGGTWVDQLQPHIWRELVRYRIPIVADSGVERAVLPTLTGFQEYDPVEAYTRQNELFTPFFDGSRDHFPRPYEPFAREDLVKPLDGLSLRDRLDQLDYAPEDEIRLTSTTSLYGGSSTRGAFTHLSQWWALSGWNFDGFHGVNTYRPQHGTIALLRAILEDAAPTLRLNSPVDSVAQSNGLVQVTTRSGEQFSAPEVIMAVPVNVWKTIQFSPPLPDAHKAASTSGIGVPHEKKLWLDLKRPADTFVAEAPEGYPICIMGRLNEGDHVVAFSVKDTFDVNQHRQVENAVHEIVPDAQLLGYTATDWHADEFALGVGAFRQPFRLTRLHRQIQQPHGNVKFAGADIADGWSGYMDGAVESGLRIAGSPTLTGPLPAAVANSLGAPPVDRRAYRPLRGL
;
A
#
# COMPACT_ATOMS: atom_id res chain seq x y z
N MET A 1 18.52 17.12 -28.31
CA MET A 1 17.66 17.17 -27.11
C MET A 1 16.53 16.19 -27.36
N ARG A 2 16.54 15.04 -26.68
CA ARG A 2 15.48 14.02 -26.78
C ARG A 2 14.60 14.14 -25.56
N THR A 3 13.32 14.29 -25.78
CA THR A 3 12.27 14.31 -24.76
C THR A 3 12.23 12.96 -24.00
N PRO A 4 11.99 12.96 -22.67
CA PRO A 4 11.82 11.72 -21.92
C PRO A 4 10.49 11.07 -22.32
N THR A 5 10.56 9.86 -22.84
CA THR A 5 9.41 9.02 -23.11
C THR A 5 8.86 8.40 -21.82
N ASP A 6 7.57 8.45 -21.71
CA ASP A 6 6.65 7.78 -20.79
C ASP A 6 7.17 6.42 -20.27
N ARG A 7 7.52 6.37 -18.98
CA ARG A 7 7.85 5.12 -18.29
C ARG A 7 6.75 4.85 -17.27
N GLY A 8 5.80 4.04 -17.68
CA GLY A 8 4.92 3.36 -16.73
C GLY A 8 5.73 2.52 -15.71
N PRO A 9 5.11 2.04 -14.62
CA PRO A 9 5.83 1.28 -13.61
C PRO A 9 6.58 0.12 -14.27
N ILE A 10 7.89 0.03 -14.01
CA ILE A 10 8.74 -0.99 -14.60
C ILE A 10 8.28 -2.34 -14.04
N SER A 11 7.47 -3.05 -14.81
CA SER A 11 7.15 -4.46 -14.59
C SER A 11 8.14 -5.28 -15.39
N THR A 12 9.13 -5.83 -14.75
CA THR A 12 10.09 -6.71 -15.41
C THR A 12 9.68 -8.15 -15.18
N THR A 13 9.26 -8.83 -16.23
CA THR A 13 9.08 -10.28 -16.24
C THR A 13 10.29 -10.87 -16.95
N VAL A 14 11.10 -11.64 -16.25
CA VAL A 14 12.26 -12.34 -16.81
C VAL A 14 11.99 -13.83 -16.76
N ASN A 15 11.87 -14.46 -17.92
CA ASN A 15 11.78 -15.91 -18.05
C ASN A 15 13.16 -16.46 -18.40
N ALA A 16 13.54 -17.57 -17.78
CA ALA A 16 14.71 -18.33 -18.15
C ALA A 16 14.54 -18.86 -19.58
N ALA A 17 15.53 -18.63 -20.43
CA ALA A 17 15.50 -18.98 -21.85
C ALA A 17 15.41 -20.51 -22.08
N GLU A 18 14.35 -20.97 -22.71
CA GLU A 18 14.34 -22.27 -23.38
C GLU A 18 15.02 -22.16 -24.74
N THR A 19 16.10 -22.91 -24.91
CA THR A 19 16.72 -23.16 -26.23
C THR A 19 16.03 -24.33 -26.91
N GLY A 20 15.29 -24.08 -27.95
CA GLY A 20 14.69 -25.14 -28.77
C GLY A 20 14.24 -24.65 -30.15
N ARG A 21 14.92 -25.17 -31.19
CA ARG A 21 14.75 -24.87 -32.63
C ARG A 21 13.37 -25.21 -33.16
N GLY A 22 12.93 -24.47 -34.19
CA GLY A 22 11.94 -24.97 -35.15
C GLY A 22 11.16 -23.88 -35.89
N GLU A 23 11.55 -23.67 -37.12
CA GLU A 23 10.89 -22.82 -38.15
C GLU A 23 9.46 -23.26 -38.41
N THR A 24 8.54 -22.33 -38.67
CA THR A 24 7.81 -22.18 -39.95
C THR A 24 6.74 -21.09 -39.83
N ARG A 25 6.75 -20.18 -40.83
CA ARG A 25 5.65 -19.25 -41.14
C ARG A 25 4.53 -20.00 -41.88
N PRO A 26 3.25 -19.55 -41.77
CA PRO A 26 2.52 -19.12 -42.96
C PRO A 26 1.69 -17.83 -42.83
N THR A 27 1.82 -17.03 -43.80
CA THR A 27 0.93 -16.36 -44.79
C THR A 27 -0.47 -15.90 -44.40
N ARG A 28 -0.72 -14.66 -44.83
CA ARG A 28 -1.95 -13.89 -44.91
C ARG A 28 -3.09 -14.57 -45.72
N ARG A 29 -4.29 -14.20 -45.38
CA ARG A 29 -5.58 -14.00 -46.08
C ARG A 29 -6.74 -14.71 -45.38
N THR A 30 -7.81 -14.00 -45.01
CA THR A 30 -8.95 -13.72 -45.88
C THR A 30 -9.93 -12.72 -45.20
N LEU A 31 -10.33 -11.73 -45.97
CA LEU A 31 -11.46 -10.82 -45.78
C LEU A 31 -12.81 -11.55 -45.97
N LEU A 32 -13.88 -11.08 -45.28
CA LEU A 32 -15.11 -10.56 -45.93
C LEU A 32 -16.24 -10.31 -44.94
N LYS A 33 -16.64 -9.06 -44.78
CA LYS A 33 -17.96 -8.42 -44.91
C LYS A 33 -19.22 -9.14 -44.38
N VAL A 34 -19.96 -8.44 -43.48
CA VAL A 34 -21.37 -8.08 -43.77
C VAL A 34 -21.73 -6.80 -43.01
N ALA A 35 -22.34 -5.87 -43.75
CA ALA A 35 -22.88 -4.61 -43.24
C ALA A 35 -24.32 -4.77 -42.75
N GLY A 36 -24.70 -3.98 -41.74
CA GLY A 36 -26.10 -3.81 -41.33
C GLY A 36 -26.25 -2.46 -40.62
N ALA A 37 -26.74 -1.47 -41.35
CA ALA A 37 -27.04 -0.15 -40.84
C ALA A 37 -28.37 -0.13 -40.07
N ALA A 38 -28.37 0.52 -38.89
CA ALA A 38 -29.57 1.08 -38.30
C ALA A 38 -29.19 2.42 -37.66
N THR A 39 -29.53 3.48 -38.35
CA THR A 39 -29.50 4.87 -37.90
C THR A 39 -30.62 5.12 -36.90
N LEU A 40 -30.26 5.47 -35.67
CA LEU A 40 -31.15 6.22 -34.75
C LEU A 40 -30.47 7.54 -34.41
N ALA A 41 -30.94 8.58 -35.05
CA ALA A 41 -30.57 9.95 -34.74
C ALA A 41 -31.20 10.37 -33.40
N SER A 42 -30.39 10.49 -32.37
CA SER A 42 -30.74 11.22 -31.15
C SER A 42 -30.18 12.64 -31.29
N ALA A 43 -31.07 13.61 -31.43
CA ALA A 43 -30.72 15.01 -31.40
C ALA A 43 -30.15 15.41 -30.05
N ALA A 44 -28.81 15.48 -29.96
CA ALA A 44 -28.16 16.16 -28.86
C ALA A 44 -28.29 17.67 -29.08
N SER A 45 -29.12 18.32 -28.24
CA SER A 45 -29.18 19.78 -28.15
C SER A 45 -27.82 20.28 -27.64
N VAL A 46 -27.03 20.84 -28.56
CA VAL A 46 -25.83 21.60 -28.24
C VAL A 46 -26.29 22.92 -27.62
N SER A 47 -26.31 22.98 -26.29
CA SER A 47 -26.42 24.25 -25.58
C SER A 47 -25.13 25.04 -25.80
N VAL A 48 -25.14 26.00 -26.68
CA VAL A 48 -24.09 27.02 -26.81
C VAL A 48 -24.11 27.87 -25.53
N ALA A 49 -23.25 27.54 -24.61
CA ALA A 49 -23.05 28.35 -23.42
C ALA A 49 -22.33 29.65 -23.81
N HIS A 50 -23.00 30.78 -23.61
CA HIS A 50 -22.39 32.10 -23.76
C HIS A 50 -21.25 32.23 -22.75
N ALA A 51 -20.05 32.45 -23.24
CA ALA A 51 -18.86 32.73 -22.42
C ALA A 51 -19.09 34.15 -21.81
N THR A 52 -19.22 34.22 -20.49
CA THR A 52 -19.05 35.45 -19.74
C THR A 52 -17.56 35.72 -19.56
N PRO A 53 -17.07 36.92 -19.82
CA PRO A 53 -15.68 37.28 -19.63
C PRO A 53 -15.32 37.25 -18.14
N ASN A 54 -14.25 36.55 -17.76
CA ASN A 54 -13.58 36.59 -16.47
C ASN A 54 -14.20 35.85 -15.28
N GLY A 55 -14.74 34.64 -15.45
CA GLY A 55 -15.03 33.78 -14.30
C GLY A 55 -14.57 32.34 -14.55
N ILE A 56 -13.77 31.77 -13.67
CA ILE A 56 -13.50 30.32 -13.66
C ILE A 56 -14.84 29.61 -13.52
N ARG A 57 -15.23 28.78 -14.49
CA ARG A 57 -16.50 28.05 -14.47
C ARG A 57 -16.44 26.93 -13.42
N ARG A 58 -17.44 26.86 -12.54
CA ARG A 58 -17.60 25.70 -11.64
C ARG A 58 -18.10 24.51 -12.45
N ASP A 59 -17.29 23.46 -12.55
CA ASP A 59 -17.61 22.24 -13.31
C ASP A 59 -18.17 21.14 -12.40
N PHE A 60 -17.68 21.06 -11.15
CA PHE A 60 -18.05 20.06 -10.15
C PHE A 60 -18.17 20.68 -8.76
N ASP A 61 -18.77 19.96 -7.81
CA ASP A 61 -18.78 20.37 -6.40
C ASP A 61 -17.43 20.06 -5.73
N VAL A 62 -16.82 18.94 -6.10
CA VAL A 62 -15.53 18.51 -5.56
C VAL A 62 -14.73 17.79 -6.67
N ILE A 63 -13.45 18.08 -6.75
CA ILE A 63 -12.49 17.31 -7.55
C ILE A 63 -11.64 16.49 -6.60
N ILE A 64 -11.49 15.21 -6.87
CA ILE A 64 -10.59 14.29 -6.12
C ILE A 64 -9.47 13.88 -7.06
N VAL A 65 -8.23 14.05 -6.61
CA VAL A 65 -7.02 13.67 -7.34
C VAL A 65 -6.47 12.39 -6.75
N GLY A 66 -6.55 11.29 -7.51
CA GLY A 66 -6.13 9.94 -7.15
C GLY A 66 -7.30 8.99 -6.89
N ALA A 67 -7.38 7.89 -7.67
CA ALA A 67 -8.39 6.84 -7.55
C ALA A 67 -7.87 5.61 -6.78
N GLY A 68 -7.07 5.81 -5.73
CA GLY A 68 -6.75 4.82 -4.72
C GLY A 68 -7.90 4.66 -3.70
N LEU A 69 -7.76 3.75 -2.74
CA LEU A 69 -8.78 3.47 -1.71
C LEU A 69 -9.29 4.74 -0.99
N ALA A 70 -8.40 5.69 -0.67
CA ALA A 70 -8.79 6.94 -0.03
C ALA A 70 -9.70 7.79 -0.94
N GLY A 71 -9.31 7.95 -2.21
CA GLY A 71 -10.06 8.75 -3.16
C GLY A 71 -11.42 8.15 -3.53
N VAL A 72 -11.50 6.84 -3.80
CA VAL A 72 -12.78 6.19 -4.12
C VAL A 72 -13.73 6.16 -2.92
N THR A 73 -13.18 6.02 -1.68
CA THR A 73 -13.97 6.11 -0.45
C THR A 73 -14.51 7.51 -0.25
N ALA A 74 -13.69 8.54 -0.40
CA ALA A 74 -14.12 9.94 -0.32
C ALA A 74 -15.18 10.26 -1.39
N ALA A 75 -14.98 9.81 -2.63
CA ALA A 75 -15.92 9.97 -3.73
C ALA A 75 -17.30 9.39 -3.38
N ARG A 76 -17.33 8.14 -2.87
CA ARG A 76 -18.57 7.48 -2.45
C ARG A 76 -19.31 8.29 -1.37
N GLU A 77 -18.63 8.69 -0.34
CA GLU A 77 -19.26 9.41 0.77
C GLU A 77 -19.77 10.80 0.35
N LEU A 78 -19.03 11.49 -0.52
CA LEU A 78 -19.47 12.79 -1.07
C LEU A 78 -20.66 12.62 -2.04
N ARG A 79 -20.66 11.59 -2.87
CA ARG A 79 -21.79 11.25 -3.74
C ARG A 79 -23.05 10.94 -2.95
N LYS A 80 -22.95 10.20 -1.83
CA LYS A 80 -24.08 9.98 -0.90
C LYS A 80 -24.64 11.28 -0.32
N LYS A 81 -23.82 12.33 -0.23
CA LYS A 81 -24.24 13.68 0.18
C LYS A 81 -24.76 14.54 -0.99
N GLY A 82 -24.97 13.95 -2.16
CA GLY A 82 -25.49 14.62 -3.35
C GLY A 82 -24.48 15.49 -4.09
N LYS A 83 -23.18 15.38 -3.80
CA LYS A 83 -22.15 16.19 -4.46
C LYS A 83 -21.84 15.68 -5.88
N GLY A 84 -21.66 16.60 -6.81
CA GLY A 84 -21.06 16.34 -8.13
C GLY A 84 -19.55 16.15 -7.98
N VAL A 85 -19.05 14.92 -8.20
CA VAL A 85 -17.65 14.56 -7.96
C VAL A 85 -16.95 14.21 -9.27
N LEU A 86 -15.82 14.87 -9.54
CA LEU A 86 -14.83 14.44 -10.53
C LEU A 86 -13.70 13.71 -9.82
N LEU A 87 -13.37 12.51 -10.29
CA LEU A 87 -12.26 11.70 -9.82
C LEU A 87 -11.21 11.59 -10.92
N LEU A 88 -10.05 12.18 -10.70
CA LEU A 88 -8.89 12.15 -11.62
C LEU A 88 -7.90 11.09 -11.18
N GLU A 89 -7.49 10.23 -12.09
CA GLU A 89 -6.46 9.20 -11.87
C GLU A 89 -5.35 9.37 -12.92
N ALA A 90 -4.12 9.34 -12.46
CA ALA A 90 -2.96 9.54 -13.31
C ALA A 90 -2.70 8.37 -14.26
N ARG A 91 -3.00 7.15 -13.83
CA ARG A 91 -2.78 5.90 -14.57
C ARG A 91 -4.01 5.51 -15.40
N ASP A 92 -3.84 4.50 -16.21
CA ASP A 92 -4.89 3.79 -16.94
C ASP A 92 -5.71 2.83 -16.05
N ARG A 93 -5.37 2.72 -14.75
CA ARG A 93 -5.99 1.85 -13.77
C ARG A 93 -6.29 2.58 -12.45
N ILE A 94 -7.29 2.12 -11.73
CA ILE A 94 -7.56 2.52 -10.35
C ILE A 94 -6.68 1.72 -9.37
N GLY A 95 -6.65 2.14 -8.09
CA GLY A 95 -6.06 1.38 -6.99
C GLY A 95 -4.81 2.03 -6.36
N GLY A 96 -4.09 2.84 -7.13
CA GLY A 96 -2.86 3.46 -6.64
C GLY A 96 -1.83 2.40 -6.21
N ARG A 97 -1.49 2.36 -4.91
CA ARG A 97 -0.56 1.41 -4.29
C ARG A 97 -1.15 0.01 -3.99
N THR A 98 -2.38 -0.27 -4.40
CA THR A 98 -2.92 -1.63 -4.55
C THR A 98 -3.03 -1.94 -6.04
N TRP A 99 -2.60 -3.12 -6.45
CA TRP A 99 -2.59 -3.50 -7.86
C TRP A 99 -2.66 -5.02 -7.99
N THR A 100 -3.87 -5.51 -8.27
CA THR A 100 -4.11 -6.90 -8.63
C THR A 100 -3.72 -7.12 -10.09
N ASP A 101 -2.91 -8.13 -10.34
CA ASP A 101 -2.43 -8.50 -11.67
C ASP A 101 -2.44 -10.02 -11.84
N THR A 102 -2.08 -10.51 -13.02
CA THR A 102 -1.95 -11.93 -13.32
C THR A 102 -0.53 -12.22 -13.78
N TRP A 103 0.10 -13.22 -13.19
CA TRP A 103 1.41 -13.69 -13.59
C TRP A 103 1.45 -15.23 -13.62
N HIS A 104 1.93 -15.81 -14.73
CA HIS A 104 1.90 -17.26 -14.99
C HIS A 104 0.54 -17.92 -14.73
N GLY A 105 -0.56 -17.22 -15.05
CA GLY A 105 -1.92 -17.70 -14.85
C GLY A 105 -2.46 -17.59 -13.42
N SER A 106 -1.63 -17.18 -12.47
CA SER A 106 -2.02 -16.96 -11.07
C SER A 106 -2.28 -15.49 -10.80
N GLN A 107 -3.25 -15.20 -9.93
CA GLN A 107 -3.49 -13.86 -9.43
C GLN A 107 -2.38 -13.46 -8.46
N ILE A 108 -1.80 -12.29 -8.64
CA ILE A 108 -0.82 -11.69 -7.75
C ILE A 108 -1.24 -10.29 -7.33
N GLU A 109 -0.75 -9.83 -6.19
CA GLU A 109 -0.87 -8.45 -5.72
C GLU A 109 0.49 -7.76 -5.79
N ARG A 110 0.63 -6.78 -6.68
CA ARG A 110 1.88 -6.03 -6.86
C ARG A 110 2.15 -5.02 -5.74
N GLY A 111 1.12 -4.68 -4.96
CA GLY A 111 1.18 -3.77 -3.82
C GLY A 111 0.51 -4.33 -2.58
N GLY A 112 -0.34 -3.53 -1.92
CA GLY A 112 -1.10 -3.95 -0.74
C GLY A 112 -1.90 -5.22 -1.01
N THR A 113 -1.80 -6.18 -0.11
CA THR A 113 -2.30 -7.55 -0.31
C THR A 113 -3.23 -7.96 0.81
N TRP A 114 -2.74 -7.89 2.06
CA TRP A 114 -3.39 -8.49 3.21
C TRP A 114 -4.33 -7.54 3.93
N VAL A 115 -5.31 -8.14 4.57
CA VAL A 115 -6.31 -7.50 5.41
C VAL A 115 -6.53 -8.33 6.66
N ASP A 116 -7.00 -7.70 7.73
CA ASP A 116 -7.31 -8.39 8.97
C ASP A 116 -8.50 -7.76 9.70
N GLN A 117 -9.13 -8.52 10.61
CA GLN A 117 -10.23 -8.03 11.45
C GLN A 117 -9.81 -6.91 12.40
N LEU A 118 -8.53 -6.80 12.73
CA LEU A 118 -7.95 -5.70 13.49
C LEU A 118 -7.85 -4.39 12.68
N GLN A 119 -8.16 -4.43 11.40
CA GLN A 119 -8.21 -3.31 10.47
C GLN A 119 -9.69 -2.96 10.15
N PRO A 120 -10.40 -2.27 11.05
CA PRO A 120 -11.87 -2.22 11.04
C PRO A 120 -12.47 -1.45 9.86
N HIS A 121 -11.76 -0.47 9.29
CA HIS A 121 -12.28 0.31 8.18
C HIS A 121 -12.31 -0.52 6.90
N ILE A 122 -11.18 -1.17 6.55
CA ILE A 122 -11.11 -2.03 5.37
C ILE A 122 -12.01 -3.26 5.54
N TRP A 123 -12.02 -3.87 6.73
CA TRP A 123 -12.84 -5.03 7.01
C TRP A 123 -14.33 -4.72 6.89
N ARG A 124 -14.78 -3.56 7.39
CA ARG A 124 -16.16 -3.09 7.22
C ARG A 124 -16.56 -2.95 5.75
N GLU A 125 -15.64 -2.49 4.91
CA GLU A 125 -15.94 -2.37 3.48
C GLU A 125 -16.02 -3.75 2.80
N LEU A 126 -15.15 -4.71 3.18
CA LEU A 126 -15.26 -6.09 2.73
C LEU A 126 -16.61 -6.70 3.09
N VAL A 127 -17.05 -6.52 4.35
CA VAL A 127 -18.39 -6.95 4.82
C VAL A 127 -19.50 -6.27 4.03
N ARG A 128 -19.43 -4.95 3.85
CA ARG A 128 -20.44 -4.16 3.13
C ARG A 128 -20.71 -4.68 1.72
N TYR A 129 -19.65 -4.96 1.00
CA TYR A 129 -19.72 -5.41 -0.39
C TYR A 129 -19.67 -6.94 -0.54
N ARG A 130 -19.68 -7.68 0.57
CA ARG A 130 -19.60 -9.14 0.60
C ARG A 130 -18.45 -9.69 -0.25
N ILE A 131 -17.29 -9.05 -0.15
CA ILE A 131 -16.07 -9.47 -0.85
C ILE A 131 -15.57 -10.76 -0.18
N PRO A 132 -15.51 -11.89 -0.88
CA PRO A 132 -14.98 -13.12 -0.31
C PRO A 132 -13.50 -12.96 0.07
N ILE A 133 -13.10 -13.62 1.14
CA ILE A 133 -11.72 -13.64 1.61
C ILE A 133 -11.19 -15.05 1.67
N VAL A 134 -9.88 -15.19 1.49
CA VAL A 134 -9.14 -16.42 1.73
C VAL A 134 -8.13 -16.16 2.83
N ALA A 135 -7.87 -17.18 3.64
CA ALA A 135 -6.81 -17.14 4.63
C ALA A 135 -5.51 -17.63 4.02
N ASP A 136 -4.41 -16.97 4.35
CA ASP A 136 -3.11 -17.57 4.14
C ASP A 136 -2.89 -18.69 5.15
N SER A 137 -2.38 -19.83 4.70
CA SER A 137 -2.08 -20.98 5.54
C SER A 137 -0.91 -20.63 6.46
N GLY A 138 -0.81 -21.35 7.56
CA GLY A 138 0.44 -21.38 8.32
C GLY A 138 1.61 -21.90 7.47
N VAL A 139 2.82 -21.79 8.00
CA VAL A 139 4.04 -22.26 7.35
C VAL A 139 4.49 -23.57 7.95
N GLU A 140 5.12 -24.42 7.14
CA GLU A 140 5.70 -25.69 7.55
C GLU A 140 7.14 -25.51 8.03
N ARG A 141 7.76 -24.37 7.67
CA ARG A 141 9.18 -24.12 7.90
C ARG A 141 9.45 -22.63 8.09
N ALA A 142 10.32 -22.28 9.04
CA ALA A 142 10.82 -20.92 9.23
C ALA A 142 12.35 -20.89 9.02
N VAL A 143 12.83 -19.99 8.20
CA VAL A 143 14.26 -19.75 7.96
C VAL A 143 14.62 -18.41 8.56
N LEU A 144 15.41 -18.40 9.62
CA LEU A 144 15.76 -17.18 10.35
C LEU A 144 17.27 -16.93 10.30
N PRO A 145 17.69 -15.67 10.42
CA PRO A 145 19.08 -15.29 10.42
C PRO A 145 19.80 -15.77 11.69
N THR A 146 21.06 -16.09 11.53
CA THR A 146 22.05 -16.31 12.60
C THR A 146 23.24 -15.38 12.35
N LEU A 147 24.18 -15.31 13.28
CA LEU A 147 25.39 -14.48 13.10
C LEU A 147 26.27 -14.93 11.92
N THR A 148 26.10 -16.15 11.43
CA THR A 148 26.96 -16.74 10.38
C THR A 148 26.20 -17.13 9.11
N GLY A 149 24.90 -16.79 9.01
CA GLY A 149 24.08 -17.15 7.85
C GLY A 149 22.62 -17.35 8.24
N PHE A 150 22.03 -18.45 7.77
CA PHE A 150 20.62 -18.76 7.99
C PHE A 150 20.46 -20.16 8.54
N GLN A 151 19.43 -20.36 9.36
CA GLN A 151 19.09 -21.66 9.94
C GLN A 151 17.58 -21.89 9.85
N GLU A 152 17.21 -23.13 9.61
CA GLU A 152 15.84 -23.59 9.62
C GLU A 152 15.41 -23.94 11.05
N TYR A 153 14.18 -23.52 11.40
CA TYR A 153 13.56 -23.73 12.69
C TYR A 153 12.17 -24.33 12.54
N ASP A 154 11.74 -25.05 13.54
CA ASP A 154 10.33 -25.35 13.73
C ASP A 154 9.54 -24.03 13.82
N PRO A 155 8.43 -23.89 13.08
CA PRO A 155 7.69 -22.65 13.07
C PRO A 155 7.17 -22.20 14.45
N VAL A 156 6.79 -23.15 15.32
CA VAL A 156 6.29 -22.81 16.67
C VAL A 156 7.43 -22.32 17.56
N GLU A 157 8.61 -22.93 17.44
CA GLU A 157 9.82 -22.49 18.15
C GLU A 157 10.21 -21.07 17.69
N ALA A 158 10.28 -20.84 16.38
CA ALA A 158 10.59 -19.54 15.79
C ALA A 158 9.62 -18.46 16.28
N TYR A 159 8.33 -18.74 16.21
CA TYR A 159 7.27 -17.84 16.68
C TYR A 159 7.40 -17.53 18.16
N THR A 160 7.61 -18.56 18.99
CA THR A 160 7.73 -18.40 20.46
C THR A 160 8.92 -17.49 20.80
N ARG A 161 10.07 -17.72 20.14
CA ARG A 161 11.25 -16.88 20.37
C ARG A 161 11.05 -15.44 19.92
N GLN A 162 10.45 -15.23 18.76
CA GLN A 162 10.13 -13.86 18.30
C GLN A 162 9.17 -13.15 19.24
N ASN A 163 8.13 -13.82 19.75
CA ASN A 163 7.23 -13.24 20.73
C ASN A 163 7.95 -12.80 22.01
N GLU A 164 8.87 -13.62 22.52
CA GLU A 164 9.70 -13.28 23.68
C GLU A 164 10.56 -12.02 23.45
N LEU A 165 11.06 -11.85 22.23
CA LEU A 165 11.90 -10.70 21.87
C LEU A 165 11.09 -9.43 21.55
N PHE A 166 9.97 -9.56 20.83
CA PHE A 166 9.14 -8.40 20.47
C PHE A 166 8.34 -7.85 21.65
N THR A 167 7.93 -8.66 22.62
CA THR A 167 7.13 -8.18 23.74
C THR A 167 7.85 -7.09 24.55
N PRO A 168 9.12 -7.27 25.00
CA PRO A 168 9.86 -6.21 25.67
C PRO A 168 10.20 -5.01 24.77
N PHE A 169 10.35 -5.22 23.44
CA PHE A 169 10.58 -4.13 22.51
C PHE A 169 9.44 -3.10 22.55
N PHE A 170 8.20 -3.55 22.75
CA PHE A 170 7.01 -2.70 22.80
C PHE A 170 6.53 -2.37 24.22
N ASP A 171 7.33 -2.62 25.23
CA ASP A 171 6.96 -2.27 26.59
C ASP A 171 6.59 -0.79 26.74
N GLY A 172 5.56 -0.51 27.53
CA GLY A 172 4.99 0.82 27.69
C GLY A 172 4.00 1.24 26.58
N SER A 173 3.86 0.49 25.48
CA SER A 173 3.00 0.90 24.36
C SER A 173 1.53 1.06 24.73
N ARG A 174 1.05 0.34 25.76
CA ARG A 174 -0.33 0.46 26.26
C ARG A 174 -0.57 1.81 26.93
N ASP A 175 0.42 2.36 27.60
CA ASP A 175 0.35 3.68 28.22
C ASP A 175 0.53 4.78 27.19
N HIS A 176 1.41 4.58 26.20
CA HIS A 176 1.69 5.54 25.14
C HIS A 176 0.50 5.67 24.17
N PHE A 177 -0.13 4.56 23.81
CA PHE A 177 -1.23 4.50 22.83
C PHE A 177 -2.46 3.77 23.40
N PRO A 178 -3.08 4.22 24.53
CA PRO A 178 -4.25 3.56 25.13
C PRO A 178 -5.48 3.59 24.20
N ARG A 179 -5.52 4.54 23.30
CA ARG A 179 -6.49 4.68 22.19
C ARG A 179 -5.71 4.81 20.89
N PRO A 180 -5.34 3.69 20.24
CA PRO A 180 -4.35 3.72 19.18
C PRO A 180 -4.81 4.43 17.89
N TYR A 181 -6.13 4.65 17.71
CA TYR A 181 -6.69 5.49 16.66
C TYR A 181 -6.67 7.00 16.98
N GLU A 182 -6.23 7.35 18.20
CA GLU A 182 -6.04 8.73 18.65
C GLU A 182 -4.57 8.89 19.08
N PRO A 183 -3.61 9.00 18.14
CA PRO A 183 -2.18 8.89 18.45
C PRO A 183 -1.66 9.97 19.40
N PHE A 184 -2.46 10.98 19.66
CA PHE A 184 -2.17 12.07 20.58
C PHE A 184 -2.94 12.00 21.90
N ALA A 185 -3.63 10.90 22.18
CA ALA A 185 -4.40 10.72 23.44
C ALA A 185 -3.52 10.86 24.68
N ARG A 186 -2.26 10.47 24.58
CA ARG A 186 -1.21 10.63 25.59
C ARG A 186 0.04 11.28 24.98
N GLU A 187 -0.19 12.45 24.36
CA GLU A 187 0.92 13.23 23.76
C GLU A 187 2.03 13.55 24.77
N ASP A 188 1.68 13.71 26.03
CA ASP A 188 2.61 13.89 27.15
C ASP A 188 3.62 12.73 27.28
N LEU A 189 3.21 11.49 27.03
CA LEU A 189 4.06 10.30 27.04
C LEU A 189 4.72 10.01 25.69
N VAL A 190 4.03 10.29 24.60
CA VAL A 190 4.50 10.00 23.24
C VAL A 190 5.59 10.98 22.78
N LYS A 191 5.46 12.28 23.13
CA LYS A 191 6.38 13.33 22.68
C LYS A 191 7.85 13.12 23.10
N PRO A 192 8.16 12.66 24.32
CA PRO A 192 9.53 12.32 24.71
C PRO A 192 10.14 11.18 23.90
N LEU A 193 9.29 10.26 23.38
CA LEU A 193 9.72 9.09 22.61
C LEU A 193 9.78 9.34 21.10
N ASP A 194 9.19 10.43 20.61
CA ASP A 194 9.06 10.68 19.17
C ASP A 194 10.41 10.87 18.45
N GLY A 195 11.48 11.14 19.22
CA GLY A 195 12.84 11.21 18.71
C GLY A 195 13.54 9.86 18.56
N LEU A 196 13.00 8.78 19.13
CA LEU A 196 13.64 7.48 19.08
C LEU A 196 13.43 6.80 17.74
N SER A 197 14.53 6.32 17.16
CA SER A 197 14.51 5.35 16.07
C SER A 197 14.27 3.93 16.59
N LEU A 198 14.04 2.98 15.69
CA LEU A 198 13.98 1.56 16.02
C LEU A 198 15.34 1.07 16.54
N ARG A 199 16.46 1.62 16.00
CA ARG A 199 17.82 1.32 16.48
C ARG A 199 18.01 1.77 17.92
N ASP A 200 17.63 3.01 18.26
CA ASP A 200 17.74 3.51 19.63
C ASP A 200 16.98 2.63 20.62
N ARG A 201 15.84 2.07 20.20
CA ARG A 201 15.07 1.13 21.04
C ARG A 201 15.77 -0.22 21.21
N LEU A 202 16.37 -0.78 20.14
CA LEU A 202 17.17 -2.00 20.25
C LEU A 202 18.37 -1.78 21.19
N ASP A 203 19.05 -0.66 21.07
CA ASP A 203 20.20 -0.31 21.92
C ASP A 203 19.82 -0.17 23.41
N GLN A 204 18.59 0.29 23.72
CA GLN A 204 18.08 0.34 25.08
C GLN A 204 17.83 -1.02 25.72
N LEU A 205 17.58 -2.05 24.89
CA LEU A 205 17.24 -3.38 25.36
C LEU A 205 18.47 -4.28 25.56
N ASP A 206 19.57 -3.90 24.93
CA ASP A 206 20.87 -4.58 25.04
C ASP A 206 20.76 -6.11 24.84
N TYR A 207 20.07 -6.50 23.76
CA TYR A 207 19.93 -7.90 23.40
C TYR A 207 21.28 -8.53 23.02
N ALA A 208 21.44 -9.83 23.31
CA ALA A 208 22.54 -10.60 22.74
C ALA A 208 22.46 -10.52 21.19
N PRO A 209 23.61 -10.45 20.49
CA PRO A 209 23.62 -10.30 19.03
C PRO A 209 22.81 -11.37 18.28
N GLU A 210 22.74 -12.60 18.81
CA GLU A 210 21.96 -13.72 18.25
C GLU A 210 20.45 -13.48 18.35
N ASP A 211 20.00 -12.71 19.33
CA ASP A 211 18.60 -12.35 19.53
C ASP A 211 18.25 -11.10 18.75
N GLU A 212 19.11 -10.10 18.78
CA GLU A 212 18.87 -8.84 18.07
C GLU A 212 18.74 -9.07 16.56
N ILE A 213 19.58 -9.91 15.96
CA ILE A 213 19.56 -10.16 14.52
C ILE A 213 18.18 -10.67 14.03
N ARG A 214 17.42 -11.37 14.88
CA ARG A 214 16.07 -11.87 14.58
C ARG A 214 14.98 -10.78 14.52
N LEU A 215 15.26 -9.60 15.07
CA LEU A 215 14.35 -8.46 15.03
C LEU A 215 14.61 -7.53 13.83
N THR A 216 15.81 -7.63 13.25
CA THR A 216 16.28 -6.64 12.27
C THR A 216 15.62 -6.75 10.90
N SER A 217 15.03 -7.88 10.54
CA SER A 217 14.18 -8.02 9.35
C SER A 217 12.96 -7.10 9.44
N THR A 218 12.24 -7.17 10.57
CA THR A 218 11.07 -6.33 10.82
C THR A 218 11.42 -4.86 10.88
N THR A 219 12.48 -4.48 11.60
CA THR A 219 12.87 -3.06 11.72
C THR A 219 13.34 -2.47 10.39
N SER A 220 14.00 -3.26 9.53
CA SER A 220 14.40 -2.82 8.21
C SER A 220 13.22 -2.74 7.23
N LEU A 221 12.36 -3.75 7.21
CA LEU A 221 11.20 -3.79 6.31
C LEU A 221 10.32 -2.55 6.49
N TYR A 222 9.96 -2.24 7.72
CA TYR A 222 9.03 -1.13 7.98
C TYR A 222 9.71 0.24 8.00
N GLY A 223 10.95 0.34 8.42
CA GLY A 223 11.67 1.62 8.48
C GLY A 223 12.44 1.98 7.22
N GLY A 224 12.74 1.01 6.36
CA GLY A 224 13.78 1.11 5.34
C GLY A 224 15.17 0.90 5.94
N SER A 225 15.33 1.19 7.23
CA SER A 225 16.43 0.81 8.12
C SER A 225 16.02 1.05 9.57
N SER A 226 16.67 0.37 10.51
CA SER A 226 16.41 0.54 11.93
C SER A 226 16.68 1.97 12.43
N THR A 227 17.67 2.64 11.85
CA THR A 227 18.01 4.04 12.19
C THR A 227 17.05 5.08 11.62
N ARG A 228 16.31 4.73 10.55
CA ARG A 228 15.37 5.65 9.89
C ARG A 228 13.95 5.56 10.44
N GLY A 229 13.50 4.38 10.80
CA GLY A 229 12.13 4.16 11.28
C GLY A 229 11.94 4.70 12.71
N ALA A 230 10.82 5.37 12.98
CA ALA A 230 10.48 5.86 14.32
C ALA A 230 9.92 4.74 15.20
N PHE A 231 10.42 4.61 16.41
CA PHE A 231 9.87 3.68 17.41
C PHE A 231 8.38 3.94 17.68
N THR A 232 7.97 5.21 17.79
CA THR A 232 6.56 5.57 18.03
C THR A 232 5.62 5.05 16.95
N HIS A 233 6.08 4.90 15.71
CA HIS A 233 5.24 4.37 14.63
C HIS A 233 4.97 2.87 14.80
N LEU A 234 6.02 2.08 15.02
CA LEU A 234 5.89 0.64 15.20
C LEU A 234 5.17 0.30 16.52
N SER A 235 5.43 1.08 17.57
CA SER A 235 4.72 0.97 18.86
C SER A 235 3.21 1.26 18.73
N GLN A 236 2.82 2.21 17.88
CA GLN A 236 1.40 2.44 17.58
C GLN A 236 0.79 1.26 16.80
N TRP A 237 1.50 0.68 15.84
CA TRP A 237 1.01 -0.51 15.13
C TRP A 237 0.84 -1.72 16.06
N TRP A 238 1.76 -1.90 17.00
CA TRP A 238 1.61 -2.89 18.08
C TRP A 238 0.35 -2.65 18.89
N ALA A 239 0.07 -1.40 19.24
CA ALA A 239 -1.15 -1.04 19.98
C ALA A 239 -2.42 -1.30 19.15
N LEU A 240 -2.43 -0.95 17.86
CA LEU A 240 -3.51 -1.24 16.91
C LEU A 240 -3.75 -2.75 16.75
N SER A 241 -2.71 -3.55 16.94
CA SER A 241 -2.74 -5.01 16.89
C SER A 241 -3.22 -5.65 18.21
N GLY A 242 -3.70 -4.86 19.18
CA GLY A 242 -4.20 -5.35 20.47
C GLY A 242 -3.11 -5.57 21.51
N TRP A 243 -1.96 -4.94 21.37
CA TRP A 243 -0.81 -5.01 22.30
C TRP A 243 -0.30 -6.42 22.55
N ASN A 244 -0.27 -7.25 21.55
CA ASN A 244 0.25 -8.60 21.63
C ASN A 244 0.84 -9.06 20.30
N PHE A 245 1.70 -10.07 20.36
CA PHE A 245 2.41 -10.59 19.21
C PHE A 245 1.49 -11.31 18.22
N ASP A 246 0.48 -12.04 18.70
CA ASP A 246 -0.49 -12.75 17.85
C ASP A 246 -1.20 -11.77 16.89
N GLY A 247 -1.63 -10.61 17.42
CA GLY A 247 -2.24 -9.56 16.61
C GLY A 247 -1.24 -8.88 15.69
N PHE A 248 -0.06 -8.53 16.20
CA PHE A 248 0.98 -7.85 15.43
C PHE A 248 1.47 -8.68 14.24
N HIS A 249 1.70 -9.96 14.46
CA HIS A 249 2.11 -10.89 13.44
C HIS A 249 0.94 -11.30 12.52
N GLY A 250 -0.27 -11.37 13.07
CA GLY A 250 -1.45 -11.87 12.38
C GLY A 250 -2.12 -10.88 11.41
N VAL A 251 -1.65 -9.63 11.27
CA VAL A 251 -2.28 -8.64 10.37
C VAL A 251 -2.19 -9.00 8.88
N ASN A 252 -1.36 -9.96 8.52
CA ASN A 252 -1.17 -10.46 7.16
C ASN A 252 -1.86 -11.82 6.95
N THR A 253 -3.02 -12.05 7.57
CA THR A 253 -3.68 -13.35 7.60
C THR A 253 -4.63 -13.59 6.43
N TYR A 254 -5.36 -12.57 5.98
CA TYR A 254 -6.39 -12.74 4.96
C TYR A 254 -6.11 -11.92 3.73
N ARG A 255 -6.62 -12.41 2.58
CA ARG A 255 -6.59 -11.71 1.29
C ARG A 255 -8.00 -11.67 0.68
N PRO A 256 -8.40 -10.60 -0.03
CA PRO A 256 -9.57 -10.65 -0.88
C PRO A 256 -9.40 -11.73 -1.96
N GLN A 257 -10.34 -12.65 -2.08
CA GLN A 257 -10.24 -13.81 -2.99
C GLN A 257 -10.03 -13.40 -4.46
N HIS A 258 -10.65 -12.31 -4.89
CA HIS A 258 -10.55 -11.80 -6.26
C HIS A 258 -9.65 -10.54 -6.35
N GLY A 259 -8.69 -10.46 -5.45
CA GLY A 259 -7.75 -9.35 -5.34
C GLY A 259 -8.35 -8.09 -4.73
N THR A 260 -7.47 -7.16 -4.37
CA THR A 260 -7.85 -5.86 -3.81
C THR A 260 -8.67 -5.02 -4.78
N ILE A 261 -8.53 -5.27 -6.08
CA ILE A 261 -9.29 -4.61 -7.14
C ILE A 261 -10.80 -4.87 -7.04
N ALA A 262 -11.22 -6.03 -6.51
CA ALA A 262 -12.64 -6.34 -6.35
C ALA A 262 -13.33 -5.36 -5.39
N LEU A 263 -12.70 -5.05 -4.26
CA LEU A 263 -13.20 -4.07 -3.31
C LEU A 263 -13.19 -2.65 -3.91
N LEU A 264 -12.11 -2.28 -4.58
CA LEU A 264 -12.00 -0.97 -5.23
C LEU A 264 -13.10 -0.72 -6.25
N ARG A 265 -13.38 -1.72 -7.10
CA ARG A 265 -14.47 -1.65 -8.08
C ARG A 265 -15.84 -1.51 -7.40
N ALA A 266 -16.10 -2.29 -6.36
CA ALA A 266 -17.35 -2.22 -5.63
C ALA A 266 -17.58 -0.83 -4.99
N ILE A 267 -16.54 -0.23 -4.40
CA ILE A 267 -16.62 1.13 -3.86
C ILE A 267 -16.83 2.16 -4.98
N LEU A 268 -16.14 2.02 -6.09
CA LEU A 268 -16.23 2.94 -7.23
C LEU A 268 -17.61 2.86 -7.91
N GLU A 269 -18.18 1.67 -8.06
CA GLU A 269 -19.54 1.46 -8.60
C GLU A 269 -20.60 2.08 -7.67
N ASP A 270 -20.49 1.90 -6.34
CA ASP A 270 -21.37 2.55 -5.36
C ASP A 270 -21.24 4.08 -5.39
N ALA A 271 -20.02 4.60 -5.62
CA ALA A 271 -19.75 6.02 -5.73
C ALA A 271 -20.27 6.64 -7.02
N ALA A 272 -20.14 5.95 -8.14
CA ALA A 272 -20.47 6.41 -9.49
C ALA A 272 -20.04 7.88 -9.76
N PRO A 273 -18.78 8.27 -9.54
CA PRO A 273 -18.28 9.60 -9.83
C PRO A 273 -18.03 9.76 -11.34
N THR A 274 -17.83 10.98 -11.81
CA THR A 274 -17.19 11.18 -13.11
C THR A 274 -15.71 10.80 -13.00
N LEU A 275 -15.32 9.65 -13.54
CA LEU A 275 -13.94 9.16 -13.52
C LEU A 275 -13.19 9.55 -14.79
N ARG A 276 -11.96 10.05 -14.63
CA ARG A 276 -10.99 10.29 -15.71
C ARG A 276 -9.69 9.56 -15.38
N LEU A 277 -9.39 8.52 -16.13
CA LEU A 277 -8.09 7.85 -16.14
C LEU A 277 -7.11 8.60 -17.06
N ASN A 278 -5.81 8.28 -17.00
CA ASN A 278 -4.75 8.90 -17.80
C ASN A 278 -4.74 10.44 -17.66
N SER A 279 -5.05 10.93 -16.46
CA SER A 279 -5.19 12.36 -16.18
C SER A 279 -4.24 12.80 -15.05
N PRO A 280 -2.91 12.65 -15.23
CA PRO A 280 -1.95 13.09 -14.23
C PRO A 280 -2.05 14.61 -14.03
N VAL A 281 -2.21 15.02 -12.78
CA VAL A 281 -2.32 16.44 -12.41
C VAL A 281 -0.93 17.08 -12.41
N ASP A 282 -0.83 18.22 -13.06
CA ASP A 282 0.37 19.07 -13.11
C ASP A 282 0.31 20.19 -12.07
N SER A 283 -0.84 20.86 -11.96
CA SER A 283 -0.97 22.00 -11.06
C SER A 283 -2.35 22.14 -10.42
N VAL A 284 -2.35 22.80 -9.25
CA VAL A 284 -3.54 23.13 -8.45
C VAL A 284 -3.44 24.59 -8.02
N ALA A 285 -4.34 25.44 -8.53
CA ALA A 285 -4.34 26.87 -8.27
C ALA A 285 -5.65 27.32 -7.61
N GLN A 286 -5.55 28.12 -6.56
CA GLN A 286 -6.70 28.64 -5.82
C GLN A 286 -6.89 30.12 -6.11
N SER A 287 -8.09 30.51 -6.52
CA SER A 287 -8.46 31.91 -6.77
C SER A 287 -9.97 32.09 -6.61
N ASN A 288 -10.37 33.20 -5.98
CA ASN A 288 -11.77 33.62 -5.87
C ASN A 288 -12.74 32.56 -5.33
N GLY A 289 -12.29 31.75 -4.35
CA GLY A 289 -13.10 30.71 -3.73
C GLY A 289 -13.24 29.42 -4.55
N LEU A 290 -12.59 29.34 -5.71
CA LEU A 290 -12.48 28.15 -6.56
C LEU A 290 -11.04 27.61 -6.58
N VAL A 291 -10.97 26.33 -6.84
CA VAL A 291 -9.69 25.64 -7.11
C VAL A 291 -9.71 25.12 -8.55
N GLN A 292 -8.72 25.51 -9.31
CA GLN A 292 -8.48 25.01 -10.66
C GLN A 292 -7.42 23.90 -10.62
N VAL A 293 -7.74 22.78 -11.21
CA VAL A 293 -6.82 21.64 -11.40
C VAL A 293 -6.48 21.56 -12.88
N THR A 294 -5.19 21.55 -13.21
CA THR A 294 -4.69 21.40 -14.58
C THR A 294 -3.96 20.07 -14.68
N THR A 295 -4.31 19.27 -15.69
CA THR A 295 -3.61 18.02 -15.99
C THR A 295 -2.36 18.27 -16.82
N ARG A 296 -1.46 17.31 -16.95
CA ARG A 296 -0.28 17.37 -17.83
C ARG A 296 -0.64 17.50 -19.31
N SER A 297 -1.85 17.07 -19.71
CA SER A 297 -2.38 17.28 -21.07
C SER A 297 -2.88 18.71 -21.32
N GLY A 298 -2.96 19.54 -20.28
CA GLY A 298 -3.47 20.90 -20.34
C GLY A 298 -4.99 21.02 -20.15
N GLU A 299 -5.71 19.94 -19.87
CA GLU A 299 -7.13 20.00 -19.48
C GLU A 299 -7.28 20.68 -18.15
N GLN A 300 -8.33 21.50 -18.00
CA GLN A 300 -8.60 22.27 -16.80
C GLN A 300 -9.98 21.96 -16.25
N PHE A 301 -10.06 21.77 -14.94
CA PHE A 301 -11.29 21.54 -14.19
C PHE A 301 -11.35 22.44 -12.98
N SER A 302 -12.53 22.85 -12.56
CA SER A 302 -12.69 23.77 -11.43
C SER A 302 -13.78 23.31 -10.47
N ALA A 303 -13.51 23.44 -9.18
CA ALA A 303 -14.46 23.16 -8.12
C ALA A 303 -14.23 24.08 -6.91
N PRO A 304 -15.23 24.27 -6.04
CA PRO A 304 -15.04 24.96 -4.76
C PRO A 304 -14.08 24.23 -3.81
N GLU A 305 -13.91 22.92 -3.98
CA GLU A 305 -13.09 22.07 -3.12
C GLU A 305 -12.31 21.05 -3.95
N VAL A 306 -11.05 20.83 -3.58
CA VAL A 306 -10.20 19.78 -4.14
C VAL A 306 -9.67 18.90 -3.02
N ILE A 307 -9.72 17.56 -3.22
CA ILE A 307 -9.13 16.58 -2.32
C ILE A 307 -7.94 15.94 -3.02
N MET A 308 -6.74 16.15 -2.44
CA MET A 308 -5.53 15.47 -2.87
C MET A 308 -5.46 14.12 -2.20
N ALA A 309 -5.85 13.05 -2.91
CA ALA A 309 -5.83 11.67 -2.45
C ALA A 309 -4.65 10.89 -3.04
N VAL A 310 -3.55 11.58 -3.31
CA VAL A 310 -2.27 11.03 -3.77
C VAL A 310 -1.28 10.89 -2.62
N PRO A 311 -0.27 10.00 -2.74
CA PRO A 311 0.75 9.83 -1.70
C PRO A 311 1.46 11.15 -1.34
N VAL A 312 1.82 11.31 -0.08
CA VAL A 312 2.54 12.52 0.41
C VAL A 312 3.81 12.77 -0.40
N ASN A 313 4.53 11.72 -0.78
CA ASN A 313 5.77 11.82 -1.55
C ASN A 313 5.56 12.44 -2.95
N VAL A 314 4.35 12.37 -3.49
CA VAL A 314 3.98 12.90 -4.81
C VAL A 314 3.64 14.40 -4.77
N TRP A 315 3.29 14.97 -3.61
CA TRP A 315 2.89 16.38 -3.55
C TRP A 315 3.94 17.33 -4.12
N LYS A 316 5.23 17.01 -3.95
CA LYS A 316 6.36 17.81 -4.49
C LYS A 316 6.44 17.85 -6.01
N THR A 317 5.74 16.96 -6.72
CA THR A 317 5.73 16.89 -8.20
C THR A 317 4.58 17.71 -8.79
N ILE A 318 3.69 18.24 -7.96
CA ILE A 318 2.53 19.03 -8.37
C ILE A 318 2.77 20.51 -7.98
N GLN A 319 2.51 21.41 -8.89
CA GLN A 319 2.64 22.85 -8.64
C GLN A 319 1.41 23.35 -7.89
N PHE A 320 1.60 24.01 -6.73
CA PHE A 320 0.52 24.60 -5.96
C PHE A 320 0.63 26.13 -5.96
N SER A 321 -0.50 26.80 -6.18
CA SER A 321 -0.65 28.25 -6.09
C SER A 321 -1.86 28.61 -5.21
N PRO A 322 -1.69 29.23 -4.04
CA PRO A 322 -0.41 29.54 -3.37
C PRO A 322 0.41 28.26 -3.05
N PRO A 323 1.72 28.40 -2.82
CA PRO A 323 2.58 27.25 -2.48
C PRO A 323 2.11 26.53 -1.23
N LEU A 324 2.32 25.21 -1.17
CA LEU A 324 2.00 24.40 0.02
C LEU A 324 2.63 24.98 1.30
N PRO A 325 2.00 24.84 2.46
CA PRO A 325 2.59 25.17 3.75
C PRO A 325 3.90 24.41 4.00
N ASP A 326 4.78 24.96 4.83
CA ASP A 326 6.12 24.40 5.04
C ASP A 326 6.10 22.96 5.59
N ALA A 327 5.12 22.63 6.45
CA ALA A 327 4.96 21.27 6.95
C ALA A 327 4.65 20.27 5.81
N HIS A 328 3.77 20.62 4.86
CA HIS A 328 3.44 19.78 3.70
C HIS A 328 4.65 19.63 2.77
N LYS A 329 5.39 20.73 2.50
CA LYS A 329 6.63 20.70 1.72
C LYS A 329 7.67 19.80 2.38
N ALA A 330 7.89 19.97 3.68
CA ALA A 330 8.85 19.18 4.45
C ALA A 330 8.50 17.68 4.43
N ALA A 331 7.22 17.35 4.62
CA ALA A 331 6.75 15.97 4.57
C ALA A 331 6.96 15.34 3.19
N SER A 332 6.62 16.06 2.13
CA SER A 332 6.75 15.56 0.75
C SER A 332 8.22 15.43 0.32
N THR A 333 9.08 16.37 0.74
CA THR A 333 10.52 16.34 0.41
C THR A 333 11.24 15.20 1.12
N SER A 334 11.03 15.05 2.44
CA SER A 334 11.66 13.98 3.22
C SER A 334 11.05 12.61 2.98
N GLY A 335 9.82 12.58 2.50
CA GLY A 335 9.03 11.38 2.28
C GLY A 335 8.48 10.76 3.57
N ILE A 336 7.34 10.08 3.45
CA ILE A 336 6.73 9.29 4.53
C ILE A 336 6.81 7.79 4.21
N GLY A 337 6.78 7.40 2.93
CA GLY A 337 6.88 6.00 2.52
C GLY A 337 8.22 5.35 2.87
N VAL A 338 8.22 4.04 2.96
CA VAL A 338 9.45 3.23 3.04
C VAL A 338 10.23 3.44 1.74
N PRO A 339 11.49 3.92 1.81
CA PRO A 339 12.27 4.15 0.61
C PRO A 339 12.75 2.81 0.03
N HIS A 340 12.95 2.79 -1.29
CA HIS A 340 13.53 1.67 -2.02
C HIS A 340 12.79 0.33 -1.91
N GLU A 341 11.56 0.33 -1.38
CA GLU A 341 10.79 -0.90 -1.24
C GLU A 341 10.39 -1.43 -2.61
N LYS A 342 10.72 -2.69 -2.80
CA LYS A 342 10.40 -3.50 -3.96
C LYS A 342 9.64 -4.74 -3.51
N LYS A 343 8.60 -5.09 -4.24
CA LYS A 343 7.87 -6.34 -4.03
C LYS A 343 8.11 -7.25 -5.23
N LEU A 344 8.49 -8.49 -4.94
CA LEU A 344 8.74 -9.51 -5.95
C LEU A 344 7.75 -10.67 -5.78
N TRP A 345 7.43 -11.31 -6.89
CA TRP A 345 6.81 -12.62 -6.94
C TRP A 345 7.78 -13.55 -7.65
N LEU A 346 8.16 -14.62 -6.98
CA LEU A 346 9.18 -15.55 -7.41
C LEU A 346 8.53 -16.89 -7.75
N ASP A 347 8.96 -17.50 -8.85
CA ASP A 347 8.66 -18.88 -9.19
C ASP A 347 9.86 -19.73 -8.82
N LEU A 348 9.73 -20.52 -7.77
CA LEU A 348 10.79 -21.39 -7.24
C LEU A 348 10.42 -22.84 -7.43
N LYS A 349 11.33 -23.63 -7.99
CA LYS A 349 11.16 -25.07 -8.11
C LYS A 349 11.20 -25.76 -6.74
N ARG A 350 12.03 -25.24 -5.84
CA ARG A 350 12.18 -25.68 -4.44
C ARG A 350 12.39 -24.45 -3.56
N PRO A 351 12.01 -24.50 -2.29
CA PRO A 351 11.20 -25.52 -1.63
C PRO A 351 9.74 -25.53 -2.15
N ALA A 352 9.09 -26.69 -2.14
CA ALA A 352 7.68 -26.86 -2.54
C ALA A 352 6.69 -26.63 -1.37
N ASP A 353 7.19 -26.68 -0.14
CA ASP A 353 6.48 -26.45 1.12
C ASP A 353 6.14 -24.98 1.36
N THR A 354 5.20 -24.74 2.25
CA THR A 354 4.92 -23.38 2.77
C THR A 354 6.05 -22.99 3.72
N PHE A 355 6.57 -21.78 3.57
CA PHE A 355 7.65 -21.30 4.40
C PHE A 355 7.63 -19.77 4.57
N VAL A 356 8.31 -19.31 5.61
CA VAL A 356 8.73 -17.91 5.73
C VAL A 356 10.24 -17.87 5.94
N ALA A 357 10.88 -16.91 5.32
CA ALA A 357 12.29 -16.65 5.52
C ALA A 357 12.50 -15.16 5.80
N GLU A 358 13.26 -14.85 6.82
CA GLU A 358 13.60 -13.49 7.22
C GLU A 358 15.11 -13.29 7.14
N ALA A 359 15.54 -12.14 6.65
CA ALA A 359 16.95 -11.79 6.59
C ALA A 359 17.19 -10.49 7.36
N PRO A 360 18.38 -10.34 7.96
CA PRO A 360 18.70 -9.17 8.76
C PRO A 360 18.87 -7.93 7.90
N GLU A 361 18.90 -6.77 8.57
CA GLU A 361 19.14 -5.47 7.92
C GLU A 361 20.40 -5.52 7.02
N GLY A 362 20.27 -4.96 5.83
CA GLY A 362 21.35 -4.91 4.84
C GLY A 362 21.33 -6.01 3.79
N TYR A 363 20.53 -7.05 3.96
CA TYR A 363 20.35 -8.08 2.93
C TYR A 363 19.50 -7.55 1.75
N PRO A 364 19.68 -8.09 0.51
CA PRO A 364 18.89 -7.72 -0.65
C PRO A 364 17.40 -8.00 -0.49
N ILE A 365 17.05 -9.17 0.03
CA ILE A 365 15.68 -9.55 0.39
C ILE A 365 15.60 -9.60 1.91
N CYS A 366 14.69 -8.85 2.49
CA CYS A 366 14.51 -8.79 3.95
C CYS A 366 13.49 -9.81 4.47
N ILE A 367 12.49 -10.16 3.65
CA ILE A 367 11.53 -11.22 3.96
C ILE A 367 11.06 -11.88 2.66
N MET A 368 10.86 -13.19 2.67
CA MET A 368 10.18 -13.91 1.61
C MET A 368 9.38 -15.08 2.17
N GLY A 369 8.33 -15.50 1.46
CA GLY A 369 7.53 -16.63 1.92
C GLY A 369 6.61 -17.18 0.86
N ARG A 370 6.36 -18.50 0.94
CA ARG A 370 5.27 -19.19 0.29
C ARG A 370 4.23 -19.50 1.36
N LEU A 371 3.09 -18.85 1.28
CA LEU A 371 2.06 -18.87 2.33
C LEU A 371 0.89 -19.78 1.99
N ASN A 372 0.79 -20.22 0.72
CA ASN A 372 -0.22 -21.17 0.26
C ASN A 372 0.36 -22.18 -0.73
N GLU A 373 -0.17 -23.38 -0.70
CA GLU A 373 0.16 -24.43 -1.67
C GLU A 373 -0.16 -23.96 -3.10
N GLY A 374 0.80 -24.10 -4.01
CA GLY A 374 0.66 -23.72 -5.41
C GLY A 374 0.81 -22.22 -5.71
N ASP A 375 0.88 -21.36 -4.69
CA ASP A 375 1.15 -19.94 -4.89
C ASP A 375 2.65 -19.68 -5.11
N HIS A 376 2.94 -18.58 -5.83
CA HIS A 376 4.29 -18.09 -5.97
C HIS A 376 4.82 -17.57 -4.63
N VAL A 377 6.13 -17.54 -4.49
CA VAL A 377 6.79 -16.94 -3.32
C VAL A 377 6.74 -15.43 -3.44
N VAL A 378 6.24 -14.75 -2.41
CA VAL A 378 6.32 -13.29 -2.28
C VAL A 378 7.62 -12.93 -1.58
N ALA A 379 8.27 -11.85 -2.04
CA ALA A 379 9.47 -11.33 -1.40
C ALA A 379 9.47 -9.81 -1.37
N PHE A 380 10.16 -9.26 -0.38
CA PHE A 380 10.31 -7.82 -0.18
C PHE A 380 11.77 -7.43 -0.03
N SER A 381 12.11 -6.29 -0.60
CA SER A 381 13.41 -5.65 -0.44
C SER A 381 13.23 -4.17 -0.12
N VAL A 382 14.09 -3.65 0.72
CA VAL A 382 14.20 -2.20 1.01
C VAL A 382 15.60 -1.67 0.68
N LYS A 383 16.44 -2.52 0.08
CA LYS A 383 17.83 -2.17 -0.24
C LYS A 383 17.89 -1.33 -1.52
N ASP A 384 18.50 -0.15 -1.45
CA ASP A 384 18.64 0.77 -2.57
C ASP A 384 19.48 0.21 -3.71
N THR A 385 20.58 -0.49 -3.37
CA THR A 385 21.52 -1.07 -4.33
C THR A 385 21.04 -2.38 -4.99
N PHE A 386 19.89 -2.90 -4.57
CA PHE A 386 19.30 -4.12 -5.15
C PHE A 386 18.50 -3.80 -6.42
N ASP A 387 19.08 -4.16 -7.57
CA ASP A 387 18.45 -3.95 -8.87
C ASP A 387 17.66 -5.20 -9.30
N VAL A 388 16.34 -5.11 -9.20
CA VAL A 388 15.42 -6.19 -9.59
C VAL A 388 15.36 -6.44 -11.11
N ASN A 389 16.03 -5.64 -11.93
CA ASN A 389 16.16 -5.88 -13.36
C ASN A 389 17.35 -6.80 -13.67
N GLN A 390 18.21 -7.07 -12.69
CA GLN A 390 19.36 -7.95 -12.84
C GLN A 390 19.06 -9.33 -12.28
N HIS A 391 18.70 -10.27 -13.16
CA HIS A 391 18.34 -11.65 -12.80
C HIS A 391 19.31 -12.29 -11.82
N ARG A 392 20.63 -12.15 -12.07
CA ARG A 392 21.67 -12.72 -11.20
C ARG A 392 21.63 -12.16 -9.78
N GLN A 393 21.30 -10.88 -9.61
CA GLN A 393 21.16 -10.31 -8.26
C GLN A 393 19.98 -10.93 -7.52
N VAL A 394 18.84 -11.13 -8.21
CA VAL A 394 17.66 -11.76 -7.61
C VAL A 394 17.94 -13.22 -7.27
N GLU A 395 18.55 -13.96 -8.18
CA GLU A 395 18.94 -15.36 -7.98
C GLU A 395 19.90 -15.53 -6.80
N ASN A 396 20.96 -14.72 -6.74
CA ASN A 396 21.90 -14.74 -5.61
C ASN A 396 21.22 -14.41 -4.29
N ALA A 397 20.33 -13.42 -4.26
CA ALA A 397 19.62 -13.04 -3.05
C ALA A 397 18.68 -14.15 -2.53
N VAL A 398 18.08 -14.92 -3.43
CA VAL A 398 17.27 -16.09 -3.08
C VAL A 398 18.18 -17.22 -2.53
N HIS A 399 19.26 -17.54 -3.23
CA HIS A 399 20.17 -18.62 -2.84
C HIS A 399 20.91 -18.34 -1.53
N GLU A 400 21.13 -17.08 -1.20
CA GLU A 400 21.76 -16.68 0.07
C GLU A 400 20.90 -17.08 1.27
N ILE A 401 19.57 -17.03 1.12
CA ILE A 401 18.62 -17.33 2.20
C ILE A 401 18.13 -18.80 2.12
N VAL A 402 17.90 -19.30 0.90
CA VAL A 402 17.40 -20.67 0.63
C VAL A 402 18.29 -21.30 -0.43
N PRO A 403 19.42 -21.91 -0.03
CA PRO A 403 20.47 -22.37 -0.95
C PRO A 403 20.03 -23.45 -1.94
N ASP A 404 19.02 -24.27 -1.60
CA ASP A 404 18.48 -25.33 -2.45
C ASP A 404 17.36 -24.87 -3.37
N ALA A 405 16.93 -23.60 -3.29
CA ALA A 405 15.91 -23.04 -4.17
C ALA A 405 16.47 -22.80 -5.57
N GLN A 406 15.71 -23.20 -6.59
CA GLN A 406 16.00 -22.87 -7.99
C GLN A 406 15.02 -21.82 -8.46
N LEU A 407 15.51 -20.62 -8.80
CA LEU A 407 14.71 -19.56 -9.37
C LEU A 407 14.37 -19.89 -10.83
N LEU A 408 13.10 -20.10 -11.13
CA LEU A 408 12.59 -20.37 -12.49
C LEU A 408 12.18 -19.07 -13.22
N GLY A 409 11.74 -18.08 -12.48
CA GLY A 409 11.34 -16.78 -12.98
C GLY A 409 10.89 -15.86 -11.86
N TYR A 410 10.69 -14.60 -12.16
CA TYR A 410 10.12 -13.64 -11.22
C TYR A 410 9.51 -12.45 -11.94
N THR A 411 8.67 -11.73 -11.21
CA THR A 411 8.21 -10.39 -11.59
C THR A 411 8.36 -9.47 -10.37
N ALA A 412 8.68 -8.21 -10.62
CA ALA A 412 8.93 -7.24 -9.55
C ALA A 412 8.18 -5.93 -9.79
N THR A 413 7.92 -5.21 -8.71
CA THR A 413 7.38 -3.86 -8.73
C THR A 413 8.27 -2.98 -7.86
N ASP A 414 8.91 -1.99 -8.45
CA ASP A 414 9.68 -0.97 -7.76
C ASP A 414 8.78 0.26 -7.51
N TRP A 415 8.20 0.32 -6.31
CA TRP A 415 7.32 1.42 -5.93
C TRP A 415 8.05 2.74 -5.69
N HIS A 416 9.36 2.69 -5.46
CA HIS A 416 10.17 3.90 -5.30
C HIS A 416 10.41 4.59 -6.64
N ALA A 417 10.60 3.81 -7.70
CA ALA A 417 10.77 4.30 -9.07
C ALA A 417 9.45 4.72 -9.74
N ASP A 418 8.30 4.34 -9.18
CA ASP A 418 6.98 4.73 -9.71
C ASP A 418 6.70 6.22 -9.45
N GLU A 419 6.57 7.03 -10.51
CA GLU A 419 6.41 8.48 -10.43
C GLU A 419 5.14 8.95 -9.69
N PHE A 420 4.11 8.09 -9.62
CA PHE A 420 2.84 8.39 -8.94
C PHE A 420 2.75 7.77 -7.55
N ALA A 421 3.82 7.17 -7.06
CA ALA A 421 3.92 6.62 -5.71
C ALA A 421 5.14 7.17 -4.96
N LEU A 422 6.33 7.12 -5.56
CA LEU A 422 7.63 7.53 -4.99
C LEU A 422 7.92 6.88 -3.63
N GLY A 423 7.49 5.62 -3.49
CA GLY A 423 7.58 4.81 -2.29
C GLY A 423 6.27 4.10 -1.96
N VAL A 424 6.33 3.17 -1.03
CA VAL A 424 5.18 2.37 -0.60
C VAL A 424 5.07 2.32 0.92
N GLY A 425 3.85 1.97 1.41
CA GLY A 425 3.54 2.05 2.82
C GLY A 425 3.59 3.50 3.31
N ALA A 426 3.53 3.68 4.59
CA ALA A 426 3.90 4.91 5.26
C ALA A 426 4.59 4.52 6.55
N PHE A 427 5.82 4.96 6.73
CA PHE A 427 6.52 4.75 7.98
C PHE A 427 7.20 6.05 8.38
N ARG A 428 6.75 6.59 9.52
CA ARG A 428 7.26 7.86 10.02
C ARG A 428 8.72 7.72 10.45
N GLN A 429 9.48 8.76 10.19
CA GLN A 429 10.80 8.94 10.77
C GLN A 429 10.67 9.55 12.18
N PRO A 430 11.73 9.49 13.01
CA PRO A 430 11.78 10.20 14.28
C PRO A 430 11.34 11.67 14.17
N PHE A 431 10.68 12.18 15.21
CA PHE A 431 10.12 13.53 15.30
C PHE A 431 8.97 13.85 14.33
N ARG A 432 8.43 12.89 13.60
CA ARG A 432 7.39 13.19 12.60
C ARG A 432 5.96 13.07 13.13
N LEU A 433 5.72 12.26 14.15
CA LEU A 433 4.38 12.13 14.73
C LEU A 433 3.94 13.45 15.38
N THR A 434 4.70 13.95 16.34
CA THR A 434 4.29 15.14 17.11
C THR A 434 4.53 16.45 16.37
N ARG A 435 5.48 16.50 15.43
CA ARG A 435 5.83 17.74 14.72
C ARG A 435 5.11 17.94 13.40
N LEU A 436 4.73 16.89 12.69
CA LEU A 436 4.20 17.03 11.32
C LEU A 436 2.81 16.44 11.14
N HIS A 437 2.48 15.32 11.78
CA HIS A 437 1.29 14.53 11.43
C HIS A 437 0.00 15.36 11.41
N ARG A 438 -0.27 16.10 12.50
CA ARG A 438 -1.45 16.98 12.57
C ARG A 438 -1.43 18.11 11.54
N GLN A 439 -0.25 18.63 11.23
CA GLN A 439 -0.11 19.76 10.32
C GLN A 439 -0.39 19.38 8.88
N ILE A 440 0.08 18.21 8.44
CA ILE A 440 -0.12 17.73 7.07
C ILE A 440 -1.53 17.21 6.81
N GLN A 441 -2.33 17.03 7.85
CA GLN A 441 -3.77 16.76 7.73
C GLN A 441 -4.61 18.04 7.54
N GLN A 442 -4.05 19.20 7.88
CA GLN A 442 -4.78 20.48 7.75
C GLN A 442 -5.00 20.83 6.28
N PRO A 443 -6.14 21.41 5.96
CA PRO A 443 -6.37 21.90 4.60
C PRO A 443 -5.46 23.09 4.29
N HIS A 444 -5.10 23.22 3.02
CA HIS A 444 -4.48 24.43 2.45
C HIS A 444 -5.54 25.21 1.68
N GLY A 445 -6.19 26.16 2.36
CA GLY A 445 -7.36 26.82 1.79
C GLY A 445 -8.47 25.83 1.46
N ASN A 446 -8.90 25.78 0.20
CA ASN A 446 -9.91 24.87 -0.30
C ASN A 446 -9.34 23.52 -0.80
N VAL A 447 -8.04 23.29 -0.62
CA VAL A 447 -7.39 22.03 -0.93
C VAL A 447 -7.24 21.21 0.35
N LYS A 448 -7.83 20.02 0.37
CA LYS A 448 -7.79 19.06 1.47
C LYS A 448 -6.93 17.87 1.10
N PHE A 449 -6.47 17.09 2.09
CA PHE A 449 -5.55 15.98 1.89
C PHE A 449 -6.10 14.70 2.49
N ALA A 450 -6.00 13.60 1.73
CA ALA A 450 -6.38 12.26 2.14
C ALA A 450 -5.34 11.23 1.67
N GLY A 451 -5.26 10.11 2.34
CA GLY A 451 -4.36 9.02 1.99
C GLY A 451 -3.97 8.19 3.20
N ALA A 452 -3.49 6.98 2.96
CA ALA A 452 -3.00 6.09 4.02
C ALA A 452 -1.86 6.74 4.83
N ASP A 453 -1.05 7.55 4.18
CA ASP A 453 0.14 8.19 4.76
C ASP A 453 -0.17 9.12 5.93
N ILE A 454 -1.40 9.64 5.97
CA ILE A 454 -1.88 10.63 6.95
C ILE A 454 -3.08 10.14 7.74
N ALA A 455 -3.29 8.83 7.82
CA ALA A 455 -4.29 8.23 8.70
C ALA A 455 -3.86 8.28 10.16
N ASP A 456 -4.81 8.35 11.08
CA ASP A 456 -4.57 8.37 12.52
C ASP A 456 -4.40 6.96 13.08
N GLY A 457 -5.08 5.96 12.49
CA GLY A 457 -4.99 4.56 12.87
C GLY A 457 -3.88 3.81 12.12
N TRP A 458 -4.27 2.89 11.25
CA TRP A 458 -3.39 2.04 10.44
C TRP A 458 -2.74 2.84 9.28
N SER A 459 -1.91 3.83 9.60
CA SER A 459 -1.22 4.61 8.56
C SER A 459 -0.31 3.70 7.72
N GLY A 460 -0.34 3.92 6.40
CA GLY A 460 0.38 3.09 5.43
C GLY A 460 -0.37 1.85 4.95
N TYR A 461 -1.38 1.40 5.66
CA TYR A 461 -2.23 0.27 5.29
C TYR A 461 -3.47 0.69 4.48
N MET A 462 -4.11 -0.29 3.85
CA MET A 462 -5.38 -0.09 3.16
C MET A 462 -6.48 0.43 4.10
N ASP A 463 -6.47 -0.01 5.37
CA ASP A 463 -7.38 0.45 6.42
C ASP A 463 -7.29 1.97 6.62
N GLY A 464 -6.07 2.48 6.77
CA GLY A 464 -5.84 3.92 6.93
C GLY A 464 -6.23 4.73 5.69
N ALA A 465 -6.14 4.16 4.49
CA ALA A 465 -6.63 4.81 3.29
C ALA A 465 -8.16 4.99 3.33
N VAL A 466 -8.90 3.95 3.75
CA VAL A 466 -10.35 4.02 3.92
C VAL A 466 -10.73 5.01 5.05
N GLU A 467 -10.05 4.93 6.21
CA GLU A 467 -10.21 5.88 7.32
C GLU A 467 -10.09 7.33 6.83
N SER A 468 -8.99 7.62 6.16
CA SER A 468 -8.69 8.98 5.67
C SER A 468 -9.72 9.48 4.63
N GLY A 469 -10.20 8.58 3.76
CA GLY A 469 -11.27 8.87 2.81
C GLY A 469 -12.60 9.21 3.49
N LEU A 470 -12.95 8.49 4.54
CA LEU A 470 -14.15 8.76 5.37
C LEU A 470 -14.02 10.11 6.09
N ARG A 471 -12.87 10.31 6.76
CA ARG A 471 -12.61 11.54 7.53
C ARG A 471 -12.70 12.78 6.66
N ILE A 472 -12.05 12.78 5.48
CA ILE A 472 -12.03 13.95 4.60
C ILE A 472 -13.41 14.26 4.02
N ALA A 473 -14.23 13.26 3.83
CA ALA A 473 -15.62 13.43 3.39
C ALA A 473 -16.56 13.82 4.54
N GLY A 474 -16.07 13.94 5.79
CA GLY A 474 -16.89 14.22 6.98
C GLY A 474 -17.88 13.09 7.30
N SER A 475 -17.43 11.84 7.12
CA SER A 475 -18.15 10.63 7.51
C SER A 475 -17.53 10.00 8.76
N PRO A 476 -18.30 9.30 9.60
CA PRO A 476 -17.77 8.70 10.83
C PRO A 476 -16.67 7.68 10.55
N THR A 477 -15.58 7.76 11.29
CA THR A 477 -14.50 6.78 11.35
C THR A 477 -14.69 5.84 12.53
N LEU A 478 -13.96 4.73 12.54
CA LEU A 478 -13.96 3.75 13.61
C LEU A 478 -12.71 3.96 14.48
N THR A 479 -12.86 3.74 15.78
CA THR A 479 -11.76 3.89 16.75
C THR A 479 -11.42 2.57 17.46
N GLY A 480 -11.88 1.46 16.91
CA GLY A 480 -11.65 0.12 17.43
C GLY A 480 -12.22 -0.97 16.52
N PRO A 481 -11.99 -2.24 16.86
CA PRO A 481 -12.45 -3.37 16.07
C PRO A 481 -13.98 -3.42 15.96
N LEU A 482 -14.45 -4.03 14.87
CA LEU A 482 -15.87 -4.27 14.66
C LEU A 482 -16.44 -5.25 15.70
N PRO A 483 -17.75 -5.15 16.03
CA PRO A 483 -18.41 -6.19 16.80
C PRO A 483 -18.21 -7.57 16.17
N ALA A 484 -17.92 -8.60 16.96
CA ALA A 484 -17.60 -9.94 16.49
C ALA A 484 -18.63 -10.50 15.49
N ALA A 485 -19.92 -10.28 15.73
CA ALA A 485 -20.98 -10.71 14.82
C ALA A 485 -20.84 -10.11 13.42
N VAL A 486 -20.37 -8.86 13.32
CA VAL A 486 -20.12 -8.19 12.02
C VAL A 486 -18.81 -8.65 11.43
N ALA A 487 -17.75 -8.72 12.23
CA ALA A 487 -16.43 -9.16 11.77
C ALA A 487 -16.47 -10.59 11.20
N ASN A 488 -17.23 -11.49 11.83
CA ASN A 488 -17.34 -12.89 11.42
C ASN A 488 -18.36 -13.13 10.30
N SER A 489 -19.11 -12.10 9.87
CA SER A 489 -20.18 -12.27 8.85
C SER A 489 -19.67 -12.64 7.46
N LEU A 490 -18.36 -12.49 7.19
CA LEU A 490 -17.74 -12.96 5.95
C LEU A 490 -17.46 -14.47 5.94
N GLY A 491 -17.71 -15.18 7.07
CA GLY A 491 -17.35 -16.58 7.17
C GLY A 491 -15.84 -16.81 7.04
N ALA A 492 -15.05 -15.85 7.52
CA ALA A 492 -13.61 -15.94 7.52
C ALA A 492 -13.17 -17.27 8.15
N PRO A 493 -12.37 -18.12 7.46
CA PRO A 493 -11.88 -19.33 8.07
C PRO A 493 -11.13 -18.97 9.37
N PRO A 494 -11.35 -19.71 10.45
CA PRO A 494 -10.56 -19.50 11.66
C PRO A 494 -9.09 -19.80 11.34
N VAL A 495 -8.24 -18.83 11.55
CA VAL A 495 -6.79 -18.99 11.42
C VAL A 495 -6.19 -18.91 12.80
N ASP A 496 -5.34 -19.87 13.14
CA ASP A 496 -4.44 -19.73 14.28
C ASP A 496 -3.44 -18.63 13.91
N ARG A 497 -3.58 -17.46 14.51
CA ARG A 497 -2.73 -16.27 14.24
C ARG A 497 -1.28 -16.47 14.70
N ARG A 498 -0.97 -17.56 15.35
CA ARG A 498 0.41 -18.04 15.54
C ARG A 498 0.93 -18.52 14.18
N ALA A 499 1.39 -17.60 13.38
CA ALA A 499 1.62 -17.71 11.95
C ALA A 499 2.51 -18.86 11.48
N TYR A 500 3.12 -19.56 12.40
CA TYR A 500 4.04 -20.66 12.13
C TYR A 500 3.47 -22.04 12.46
N ARG A 501 2.17 -22.19 12.75
CA ARG A 501 1.62 -23.54 12.97
C ARG A 501 1.42 -24.26 11.67
N PRO A 502 1.98 -25.47 11.51
CA PRO A 502 1.66 -26.34 10.40
C PRO A 502 0.17 -26.72 10.45
N LEU A 503 -0.54 -26.61 9.31
CA LEU A 503 -1.85 -27.17 9.14
C LEU A 503 -1.74 -28.71 9.14
N ARG A 504 -1.62 -29.34 10.29
CA ARG A 504 -1.82 -30.77 10.44
C ARG A 504 -3.05 -31.00 11.27
N GLY A 505 -4.09 -31.47 10.64
CA GLY A 505 -5.26 -32.07 11.25
C GLY A 505 -6.46 -31.15 11.39
N LEU A 506 -7.17 -30.95 10.34
CA LEU A 506 -8.63 -30.92 10.25
C LEU A 506 -9.06 -32.00 9.29
#